data_19771b946d4a762a1de9fe0dd91dd26a
#
_entry.id   19771b946d4a762a1de9fe0dd91dd26a
#
_cell.length_a   1.000
_cell.length_b   1.000
_cell.length_c   1.000
_cell.angle_alpha   90.00
_cell.angle_beta   90.00
_cell.angle_gamma   90.00
#
_symmetry.space_group_name_H-M   'P 1'
#
loop_
_entity.id
_entity.type
_entity.pdbx_description
1 polymer ?
#
loop_
_entity_poly.entity_id
_entity_poly.type
_entity_poly.pdbx_seq_one_letter_code
_entity_poly.pdbx_strand_id
1 'polypeptide(L)'
;MPPAAADVSGRWDVDVEFSSSRSQHTLQIEQDGNWIQGSHRGDFSTRELVGMIEGNTVTLRSVDQRPGDSITFIFAGTLANGTISGPIHLGEYLTARFTARRHTYTTTRTRIRVPSGPPLAT
;
A
#
# COMPACT_ATOMS: atom_id res chain seq x y z
N MET A 1 -24.26 -1.07 0.89
CA MET A 1 -22.82 -1.22 0.59
C MET A 1 -22.45 -2.68 0.51
N PRO A 2 -21.90 -3.14 -0.58
CA PRO A 2 -21.49 -4.53 -0.69
C PRO A 2 -20.40 -4.86 0.32
N PRO A 3 -20.43 -6.05 0.91
CA PRO A 3 -19.37 -6.42 1.83
C PRO A 3 -18.04 -6.55 1.11
N ALA A 4 -16.96 -6.40 1.86
CA ALA A 4 -15.61 -6.56 1.33
C ALA A 4 -15.40 -7.99 0.85
N ALA A 5 -14.77 -8.17 -0.30
CA ALA A 5 -14.52 -9.48 -0.84
C ALA A 5 -13.41 -10.22 -0.09
N ALA A 6 -12.55 -9.51 0.60
CA ALA A 6 -11.42 -10.08 1.31
C ALA A 6 -10.91 -9.15 2.39
N ASP A 7 -10.06 -9.67 3.25
CA ASP A 7 -9.35 -8.88 4.25
C ASP A 7 -8.04 -8.41 3.62
N VAL A 8 -7.89 -7.10 3.49
CA VAL A 8 -6.69 -6.52 2.93
C VAL A 8 -5.77 -5.92 4.00
N SER A 9 -6.00 -6.26 5.27
CA SER A 9 -5.12 -5.80 6.33
C SER A 9 -3.70 -6.28 6.13
N GLY A 10 -2.74 -5.47 6.50
CA GLY A 10 -1.33 -5.82 6.44
C GLY A 10 -0.53 -4.83 5.62
N ARG A 11 0.68 -5.23 5.30
CA ARG A 11 1.61 -4.40 4.56
C ARG A 11 1.62 -4.77 3.08
N TRP A 12 1.57 -3.75 2.25
CA TRP A 12 1.58 -3.91 0.80
C TRP A 12 2.73 -3.14 0.20
N ASP A 13 3.42 -3.77 -0.73
CA ASP A 13 4.46 -3.12 -1.52
C ASP A 13 3.83 -2.64 -2.81
N VAL A 14 4.00 -1.38 -3.12
CA VAL A 14 3.27 -0.71 -4.21
C VAL A 14 4.25 -0.16 -5.23
N ASP A 15 4.05 -0.57 -6.47
CA ASP A 15 4.75 0.04 -7.60
C ASP A 15 3.86 1.14 -8.15
N VAL A 16 4.39 2.35 -8.21
CA VAL A 16 3.67 3.50 -8.75
C VAL A 16 4.34 3.92 -10.05
N GLU A 17 3.55 3.99 -11.10
CA GLU A 17 4.05 4.37 -12.42
C GLU A 17 3.50 5.71 -12.84
N PHE A 18 4.39 6.65 -13.01
CA PHE A 18 4.08 7.95 -13.60
C PHE A 18 4.40 7.89 -15.10
N SER A 19 4.10 8.93 -15.85
CA SER A 19 4.32 8.91 -17.29
C SER A 19 5.78 8.70 -17.68
N SER A 20 6.71 9.18 -16.88
CA SER A 20 8.14 9.09 -17.22
C SER A 20 9.00 8.56 -16.09
N SER A 21 8.41 8.06 -15.02
CA SER A 21 9.20 7.57 -13.89
C SER A 21 8.41 6.55 -13.09
N ARG A 22 9.10 5.89 -12.18
CA ARG A 22 8.51 4.91 -11.27
C ARG A 22 8.95 5.19 -9.85
N SER A 23 8.09 4.79 -8.92
CA SER A 23 8.39 4.90 -7.51
C SER A 23 7.91 3.65 -6.80
N GLN A 24 8.47 3.37 -5.64
CA GLN A 24 7.97 2.29 -4.79
C GLN A 24 7.48 2.88 -3.50
N HIS A 25 6.26 2.54 -3.16
CA HIS A 25 5.63 3.02 -1.94
C HIS A 25 5.22 1.83 -1.09
N THR A 26 4.82 2.09 0.14
CA THR A 26 4.35 1.07 1.05
C THR A 26 3.03 1.51 1.65
N LEU A 27 2.07 0.60 1.68
CA LEU A 27 0.83 0.82 2.39
C LEU A 27 0.76 -0.11 3.59
N GLN A 28 0.38 0.44 4.73
CA GLN A 28 0.08 -0.34 5.91
C GLN A 28 -1.42 -0.18 6.14
N ILE A 29 -2.15 -1.27 6.06
CA ILE A 29 -3.61 -1.24 6.05
C ILE A 29 -4.18 -1.94 7.27
N GLU A 30 -5.14 -1.30 7.90
CA GLU A 30 -6.01 -1.91 8.90
C GLU A 30 -7.43 -1.84 8.36
N GLN A 31 -8.14 -2.94 8.43
CA GLN A 31 -9.49 -3.01 7.88
C GLN A 31 -10.49 -3.37 8.97
N ASP A 32 -11.61 -2.66 8.97
CA ASP A 32 -12.72 -2.94 9.86
C ASP A 32 -13.98 -2.97 9.00
N GLY A 33 -14.44 -4.17 8.65
CA GLY A 33 -15.54 -4.34 7.72
C GLY A 33 -15.18 -3.79 6.36
N ASN A 34 -15.89 -2.76 5.92
CA ASN A 34 -15.61 -2.11 4.66
C ASN A 34 -14.66 -0.93 4.79
N TRP A 35 -14.33 -0.53 6.03
CA TRP A 35 -13.52 0.67 6.25
C TRP A 35 -12.04 0.35 6.35
N ILE A 36 -11.23 1.22 5.81
CA ILE A 36 -9.78 1.06 5.79
C ILE A 36 -9.14 2.29 6.39
N GLN A 37 -8.13 2.07 7.21
CA GLN A 37 -7.26 3.14 7.68
C GLN A 37 -5.84 2.62 7.79
N GLY A 38 -4.89 3.50 7.84
CA GLY A 38 -3.50 3.10 7.94
C GLY A 38 -2.56 4.21 7.53
N SER A 39 -1.48 3.82 6.86
CA SER A 39 -0.47 4.77 6.43
C SER A 39 0.01 4.48 5.03
N HIS A 40 0.46 5.52 4.36
CA HIS A 40 1.06 5.46 3.04
C HIS A 40 2.45 6.08 3.14
N ARG A 41 3.47 5.28 2.91
CA ARG A 41 4.84 5.75 2.88
C ARG A 41 5.26 5.93 1.43
N GLY A 42 5.53 7.16 1.05
CA GLY A 42 6.04 7.48 -0.27
C GLY A 42 7.55 7.66 -0.24
N ASP A 43 8.08 8.39 -1.21
CA ASP A 43 9.52 8.57 -1.33
C ASP A 43 10.12 9.43 -0.23
N PHE A 44 9.37 10.41 0.22
CA PHE A 44 9.90 11.39 1.16
C PHE A 44 9.06 11.60 2.41
N SER A 45 7.92 11.00 2.50
CA SER A 45 7.03 11.25 3.63
C SER A 45 6.11 10.08 3.89
N THR A 46 5.58 10.05 5.10
CA THR A 46 4.53 9.11 5.48
C THR A 46 3.24 9.90 5.67
N ARG A 47 2.15 9.40 5.12
CA ARG A 47 0.86 10.06 5.11
C ARG A 47 -0.19 9.19 5.75
N GLU A 48 -1.28 9.81 6.15
CA GLU A 48 -2.43 9.05 6.61
C GLU A 48 -3.18 8.46 5.43
N LEU A 49 -3.68 7.24 5.63
CA LEU A 49 -4.43 6.53 4.61
C LEU A 49 -5.80 6.20 5.17
N VAL A 50 -6.83 6.55 4.43
CA VAL A 50 -8.20 6.17 4.76
C VAL A 50 -8.89 5.72 3.49
N GLY A 51 -9.87 4.85 3.62
CA GLY A 51 -10.61 4.42 2.44
C GLY A 51 -11.64 3.37 2.76
N MET A 52 -12.03 2.66 1.73
CA MET A 52 -13.03 1.61 1.87
C MET A 52 -12.85 0.56 0.80
N ILE A 53 -13.39 -0.62 1.10
CA ILE A 53 -13.43 -1.71 0.14
C ILE A 53 -14.88 -2.18 0.02
N GLU A 54 -15.38 -2.21 -1.21
CA GLU A 54 -16.72 -2.69 -1.51
C GLU A 54 -16.58 -3.80 -2.54
N GLY A 55 -16.89 -5.03 -2.14
CA GLY A 55 -16.57 -6.17 -3.00
C GLY A 55 -15.09 -6.18 -3.29
N ASN A 56 -14.71 -6.11 -4.55
CA ASN A 56 -13.32 -6.06 -4.99
C ASN A 56 -12.83 -4.64 -5.29
N THR A 57 -13.66 -3.64 -5.10
CA THR A 57 -13.30 -2.26 -5.38
C THR A 57 -12.68 -1.62 -4.15
N VAL A 58 -11.45 -1.16 -4.27
CA VAL A 58 -10.69 -0.58 -3.17
C VAL A 58 -10.43 0.88 -3.50
N THR A 59 -10.93 1.77 -2.67
CA THR A 59 -10.70 3.20 -2.84
C THR A 59 -9.94 3.71 -1.63
N LEU A 60 -8.77 4.27 -1.85
CA LEU A 60 -7.92 4.76 -0.77
C LEU A 60 -7.56 6.21 -1.01
N ARG A 61 -7.47 6.95 0.06
CA ARG A 61 -7.11 8.35 0.01
C ARG A 61 -5.96 8.61 0.96
N SER A 62 -4.92 9.21 0.44
CA SER A 62 -3.70 9.50 1.19
C SER A 62 -3.44 11.00 1.14
N VAL A 63 -3.33 11.63 2.29
CA VAL A 63 -3.22 13.07 2.40
C VAL A 63 -1.95 13.44 3.14
N ASP A 64 -1.17 14.35 2.54
CA ASP A 64 -0.01 14.91 3.21
C ASP A 64 -0.50 16.03 4.12
N GLN A 65 -0.08 16.01 5.36
CA GLN A 65 -0.51 16.98 6.35
C GLN A 65 0.26 18.28 6.33
N ARG A 66 1.23 18.43 5.47
CA ARG A 66 2.04 19.64 5.45
C ARG A 66 1.25 20.83 4.93
N PRO A 67 1.24 21.95 5.63
CA PRO A 67 0.46 23.10 5.22
C PRO A 67 0.91 23.65 3.87
N GLY A 68 -0.07 23.98 3.05
CA GLY A 68 0.20 24.72 1.82
C GLY A 68 0.71 23.91 0.64
N ASP A 69 1.00 22.65 0.85
CA ASP A 69 1.62 21.87 -0.20
C ASP A 69 1.14 20.44 -0.19
N SER A 70 -0.13 20.23 0.02
CA SER A 70 -0.62 18.88 0.10
C SER A 70 -1.15 18.40 -1.22
N ILE A 71 -0.68 17.25 -1.62
CA ILE A 71 -1.20 16.53 -2.78
C ILE A 71 -1.94 15.33 -2.25
N THR A 72 -3.17 15.16 -2.68
CA THR A 72 -3.96 14.01 -2.30
C THR A 72 -3.79 12.92 -3.34
N PHE A 73 -3.41 11.74 -2.87
CA PHE A 73 -3.36 10.56 -3.73
C PHE A 73 -4.67 9.82 -3.56
N ILE A 74 -5.39 9.60 -4.65
CA ILE A 74 -6.60 8.80 -4.61
C ILE A 74 -6.34 7.53 -5.43
N PHE A 75 -6.26 6.40 -4.72
CA PHE A 75 -6.02 5.11 -5.34
C PHE A 75 -7.37 4.47 -5.65
N ALA A 76 -7.64 4.27 -6.90
CA ALA A 76 -8.90 3.65 -7.34
C ALA A 76 -8.56 2.26 -7.88
N GLY A 77 -8.56 1.27 -7.00
CA GLY A 77 -8.06 -0.05 -7.33
C GLY A 77 -9.11 -1.14 -7.37
N THR A 78 -8.70 -2.24 -7.96
CA THR A 78 -9.48 -3.47 -8.01
C THR A 78 -8.63 -4.58 -7.45
N LEU A 79 -9.19 -5.34 -6.53
CA LEU A 79 -8.53 -6.50 -5.95
C LEU A 79 -8.80 -7.70 -6.85
N ALA A 80 -7.76 -8.30 -7.36
CA ALA A 80 -7.87 -9.51 -8.18
C ALA A 80 -6.61 -10.35 -8.01
N ASN A 81 -6.78 -11.62 -7.74
CA ASN A 81 -5.66 -12.56 -7.60
C ASN A 81 -4.61 -12.10 -6.57
N GLY A 82 -5.08 -11.54 -5.47
CA GLY A 82 -4.18 -11.08 -4.42
C GLY A 82 -3.43 -9.80 -4.71
N THR A 83 -3.78 -9.12 -5.78
CA THR A 83 -3.13 -7.86 -6.19
C THR A 83 -4.17 -6.77 -6.27
N ILE A 84 -3.82 -5.57 -5.83
CA ILE A 84 -4.69 -4.40 -5.98
C ILE A 84 -4.03 -3.49 -7.01
N SER A 85 -4.75 -3.15 -8.06
CA SER A 85 -4.19 -2.30 -9.11
C SER A 85 -5.22 -1.35 -9.68
N GLY A 86 -4.76 -0.29 -10.29
CA GLY A 86 -5.63 0.70 -10.93
C GLY A 86 -4.95 2.05 -11.05
N PRO A 87 -5.73 3.07 -11.38
CA PRO A 87 -5.19 4.41 -11.49
C PRO A 87 -5.05 5.10 -10.13
N ILE A 88 -4.16 6.08 -10.08
CA ILE A 88 -4.05 7.00 -8.96
C ILE A 88 -4.33 8.38 -9.52
N HIS A 89 -5.23 9.11 -8.87
CA HIS A 89 -5.51 10.49 -9.23
C HIS A 89 -4.76 11.42 -8.28
N LEU A 90 -3.98 12.33 -8.85
CA LEU A 90 -3.13 13.22 -8.11
C LEU A 90 -3.53 14.67 -8.32
N GLY A 91 -4.80 14.95 -8.21
CA GLY A 91 -5.35 16.26 -8.49
C GLY A 91 -5.79 16.37 -9.94
N GLU A 92 -5.91 17.58 -10.43
CA GLU A 92 -6.52 17.80 -11.73
C GLU A 92 -5.63 17.48 -12.91
N TYR A 93 -4.33 17.53 -12.71
CA TYR A 93 -3.40 17.50 -13.81
C TYR A 93 -2.57 16.24 -13.95
N LEU A 94 -2.64 15.36 -12.97
CA LEU A 94 -1.71 14.25 -12.96
C LEU A 94 -2.41 12.94 -12.63
N THR A 95 -2.08 11.92 -13.36
CA THR A 95 -2.59 10.57 -13.14
C THR A 95 -1.43 9.60 -13.18
N ALA A 96 -1.44 8.64 -12.30
CA ALA A 96 -0.47 7.57 -12.29
C ALA A 96 -1.21 6.23 -12.22
N ARG A 97 -0.48 5.14 -12.21
CA ARG A 97 -1.05 3.81 -12.02
C ARG A 97 -0.29 3.12 -10.92
N PHE A 98 -0.93 2.19 -10.24
CA PHE A 98 -0.28 1.45 -9.19
C PHE A 98 -0.61 -0.04 -9.28
N THR A 99 0.32 -0.82 -8.74
CA THR A 99 0.12 -2.25 -8.51
C THR A 99 0.64 -2.55 -7.11
N ALA A 100 -0.23 -3.05 -6.26
CA ALA A 100 0.11 -3.35 -4.87
C ALA A 100 0.08 -4.85 -4.65
N ARG A 101 1.14 -5.38 -4.03
CA ARG A 101 1.24 -6.78 -3.66
C ARG A 101 1.55 -6.89 -2.19
N ARG A 102 1.06 -7.92 -1.55
CA ARG A 102 1.34 -8.12 -0.14
C ARG A 102 2.84 -8.29 0.07
N HIS A 103 3.34 -7.62 1.09
CA HIS A 103 4.75 -7.76 1.45
C HIS A 103 5.02 -9.19 1.92
N THR A 104 6.15 -9.73 1.49
CA THR A 104 6.55 -11.09 1.83
C THR A 104 7.66 -11.05 2.87
N TYR A 105 7.48 -11.78 3.96
CA TYR A 105 8.48 -11.81 5.02
C TYR A 105 9.35 -13.05 5.00
N THR A 106 9.03 -14.01 4.18
CA THR A 106 9.62 -15.32 4.23
C THR A 106 11.11 -15.36 4.09
N THR A 107 11.64 -14.66 3.13
CA THR A 107 13.06 -14.71 2.89
C THR A 107 13.85 -14.16 4.03
N THR A 108 13.34 -13.20 4.68
CA THR A 108 14.05 -12.59 5.77
C THR A 108 14.25 -13.55 6.91
N ARG A 109 13.25 -14.30 7.24
CA ARG A 109 13.39 -15.16 8.34
C ARG A 109 14.32 -16.27 8.09
N THR A 110 14.37 -16.75 6.93
CA THR A 110 15.20 -17.87 6.60
C THR A 110 16.63 -17.62 6.89
N ARG A 111 17.09 -16.43 6.64
CA ARG A 111 18.47 -16.19 6.84
C ARG A 111 18.86 -16.03 8.21
N ILE A 112 18.01 -15.57 9.00
CA ILE A 112 18.39 -15.30 10.33
C ILE A 112 18.89 -16.43 11.10
N ARG A 113 18.48 -17.59 10.78
CA ARG A 113 18.91 -18.64 11.58
C ARG A 113 20.22 -18.96 11.53
N VAL A 114 20.83 -18.44 10.92
CA VAL A 114 22.09 -18.84 10.88
C VAL A 114 22.97 -18.55 11.80
N PRO A 115 23.24 -18.57 12.45
CA PRO A 115 24.01 -18.36 13.15
C PRO A 115 24.16 -18.84 14.20
N SER A 116 23.93 -19.38 13.86
CA SER A 116 23.94 -19.47 14.48
C SER A 116 24.48 -19.87 14.81
N GLY A 117 24.94 -20.30 14.82
CA GLY A 117 25.40 -20.40 15.21
C GLY A 117 26.07 -20.66 15.48
N PRO A 118 26.44 -20.95 15.51
CA PRO A 118 27.03 -21.15 16.04
C PRO A 118 27.51 -20.93 16.57
N PRO A 119 27.47 -21.05 16.52
CA PRO A 119 27.75 -20.79 17.05
C PRO A 119 27.80 -20.71 17.72
N LEU A 120 27.64 -20.99 17.65
CA LEU A 120 27.63 -20.84 18.21
C LEU A 120 27.97 -21.17 18.81
N ALA A 121 28.25 -21.79 18.57
CA ALA A 121 28.48 -21.91 19.01
C ALA A 121 28.94 -21.72 19.51
N THR A 122 29.07 -21.93 19.59
CA THR A 122 29.47 -21.51 20.12
C THR A 122 29.66 -21.07 20.63
#